data_4258f62727abd1c295a5d5aeddd3cb63
#
_entry.id   4258f62727abd1c295a5d5aeddd3cb63
#
_cell.length_a   1.000
_cell.length_b   1.000
_cell.length_c   1.000
_cell.angle_alpha   90.00
_cell.angle_beta   90.00
_cell.angle_gamma   90.00
#
_symmetry.space_group_name_H-M   'P 1'
#
loop_
_entity.id
_entity.type
_entity.pdbx_description
1 polymer ?
#
loop_
_entity_poly.entity_id
_entity_poly.type
_entity_poly.pdbx_seq_one_letter_code
_entity_poly.pdbx_strand_id
1 'polypeptide(L)'
;MPSASSSHSALPSSRPSLVIVGAGPRATGLIERIAANAGALYAGSGFDIHLVDPHPPGAGRIWRADQSPLLWMNSQAEDITMFTDETVRMDGPVREGPTLHEWAGLDGRLFPDRRIQGEYLRWVHRNAVADLPEGVVVHHHPRRAIRVGGPAEGRQQVWLEGRPRPLPADLVILALGHLDAELDDEQRELAEYARTHGLVHMPPDFTADSDLSPLAPGEPVLVRGFGLAFVDLLVLLTEGRGGRYEDDGEGELTYRPSGREPVLYVGSRRGVPYHSKIGYDLDGERPPLPRFFGPAEVDELLARAAGFDFRSDVWPLVEKELGFAHYHRLFTAHPGRTAMAWADFEEKYAAADAGERAVLVASAVPDPADRLDLAALDRPLRGVRYASHEEFQAGLRGHVAADLARRHDDSFSADLGVFFGLLSVYGQLIRLGDVGTWWHGFFSFLASGPPGPRLRQLLALSRAGVLNFVGADMAVTAEGGVFRASSPTVPGASVEARALVEARLPEPTVARVRDGLLRELYDAEGIVETAEGLVAVDPADGRVLDRAGRPHPRRFALGPYTNSRTPGAFTRPRTGGPAFRQNDATARAVLAFLHDLEYHAVA
;
A
#
# COMPACT_ATOMS: atom_id res chain seq x y z
N MET A 1 58.43 -48.00 -10.86
CA MET A 1 57.34 -47.44 -10.08
C MET A 1 56.83 -46.24 -10.83
N PRO A 2 55.64 -46.29 -11.49
CA PRO A 2 55.05 -45.09 -12.15
C PRO A 2 54.25 -44.33 -11.13
N SER A 3 54.46 -43.01 -11.09
CA SER A 3 53.76 -42.05 -10.31
C SER A 3 52.30 -41.93 -10.78
N ALA A 4 51.34 -42.14 -9.86
CA ALA A 4 49.91 -41.90 -10.09
C ALA A 4 49.66 -40.40 -10.15
N SER A 5 49.31 -39.89 -11.33
CA SER A 5 48.72 -38.57 -11.49
C SER A 5 47.30 -38.61 -10.97
N SER A 6 47.03 -37.91 -9.87
CA SER A 6 45.69 -37.65 -9.38
C SER A 6 44.99 -36.65 -10.33
N SER A 7 44.18 -37.20 -11.21
CA SER A 7 43.21 -36.39 -11.94
C SER A 7 42.17 -35.82 -10.95
N HIS A 8 42.31 -34.56 -10.63
CA HIS A 8 41.22 -33.81 -10.03
C HIS A 8 40.06 -33.73 -11.05
N SER A 9 39.08 -34.61 -10.87
CA SER A 9 37.80 -34.48 -11.54
C SER A 9 37.17 -33.15 -11.05
N ALA A 10 37.26 -32.12 -11.86
CA ALA A 10 36.48 -30.90 -11.66
C ALA A 10 34.98 -31.32 -11.67
N LEU A 11 34.32 -31.14 -10.55
CA LEU A 11 32.87 -31.24 -10.50
C LEU A 11 32.31 -30.32 -11.57
N PRO A 12 31.29 -30.73 -12.35
CA PRO A 12 30.71 -29.87 -13.36
C PRO A 12 30.25 -28.56 -12.66
N SER A 13 30.69 -27.41 -13.17
CA SER A 13 30.30 -26.11 -12.67
C SER A 13 28.77 -26.05 -12.71
N SER A 14 28.13 -26.05 -11.55
CA SER A 14 26.69 -25.92 -11.49
C SER A 14 26.31 -24.54 -12.08
N ARG A 15 25.36 -24.53 -13.00
CA ARG A 15 24.80 -23.29 -13.57
C ARG A 15 24.58 -22.24 -12.47
N PRO A 16 24.84 -20.93 -12.72
CA PRO A 16 24.48 -19.88 -11.79
C PRO A 16 22.99 -19.94 -11.45
N SER A 17 22.63 -19.64 -10.23
CA SER A 17 21.26 -19.78 -9.76
C SER A 17 20.81 -18.62 -8.90
N LEU A 18 19.61 -18.13 -9.20
CA LEU A 18 18.88 -17.10 -8.47
C LEU A 18 17.66 -17.73 -7.81
N VAL A 19 17.49 -17.58 -6.51
CA VAL A 19 16.26 -17.95 -5.81
C VAL A 19 15.49 -16.68 -5.46
N ILE A 20 14.23 -16.60 -5.89
CA ILE A 20 13.28 -15.52 -5.53
C ILE A 20 12.23 -16.14 -4.61
N VAL A 21 12.19 -15.68 -3.37
CA VAL A 21 11.19 -16.09 -2.38
C VAL A 21 10.03 -15.09 -2.43
N GLY A 22 8.84 -15.59 -2.80
CA GLY A 22 7.68 -14.80 -3.19
C GLY A 22 7.60 -14.65 -4.72
N ALA A 23 6.50 -15.11 -5.31
CA ALA A 23 6.26 -15.07 -6.77
C ALA A 23 5.11 -14.13 -7.14
N GLY A 24 4.81 -13.14 -6.30
CA GLY A 24 3.77 -12.14 -6.54
C GLY A 24 4.19 -11.05 -7.53
N PRO A 25 3.43 -9.93 -7.57
CA PRO A 25 3.65 -8.87 -8.55
C PRO A 25 5.05 -8.25 -8.50
N ARG A 26 5.66 -8.19 -7.30
CA ARG A 26 7.01 -7.63 -7.13
C ARG A 26 8.07 -8.48 -7.82
N ALA A 27 8.00 -9.81 -7.65
CA ALA A 27 8.88 -10.74 -8.34
C ALA A 27 8.64 -10.72 -9.87
N THR A 28 7.39 -10.56 -10.29
CA THR A 28 7.03 -10.42 -11.70
C THR A 28 7.69 -9.20 -12.34
N GLY A 29 7.59 -8.03 -11.72
CA GLY A 29 8.25 -6.83 -12.22
C GLY A 29 9.78 -6.92 -12.21
N LEU A 30 10.37 -7.67 -11.27
CA LEU A 30 11.81 -7.94 -11.27
C LEU A 30 12.21 -8.85 -12.44
N ILE A 31 11.46 -9.92 -12.71
CA ILE A 31 11.72 -10.83 -13.85
C ILE A 31 11.60 -10.07 -15.18
N GLU A 32 10.61 -9.20 -15.29
CA GLU A 32 10.44 -8.33 -16.46
C GLU A 32 11.68 -7.42 -16.65
N ARG A 33 12.22 -6.83 -15.58
CA ARG A 33 13.44 -6.03 -15.66
C ARG A 33 14.69 -6.86 -15.94
N ILE A 34 14.77 -8.09 -15.43
CA ILE A 34 15.84 -9.03 -15.80
C ILE A 34 15.78 -9.31 -17.30
N ALA A 35 14.61 -9.63 -17.85
CA ALA A 35 14.43 -9.88 -19.29
C ALA A 35 14.79 -8.64 -20.14
N ALA A 36 14.44 -7.43 -19.68
CA ALA A 36 14.73 -6.19 -20.37
C ALA A 36 16.23 -5.84 -20.43
N ASN A 37 16.97 -6.12 -19.36
CA ASN A 37 18.37 -5.74 -19.20
C ASN A 37 19.39 -6.85 -19.62
N ALA A 38 18.93 -8.09 -19.69
CA ALA A 38 19.84 -9.25 -19.85
C ALA A 38 20.68 -9.17 -21.14
N GLY A 39 20.09 -8.73 -22.25
CA GLY A 39 20.83 -8.61 -23.53
C GLY A 39 22.01 -7.63 -23.50
N ALA A 40 21.96 -6.63 -22.59
CA ALA A 40 23.04 -5.66 -22.44
C ALA A 40 24.05 -6.01 -21.33
N LEU A 41 23.60 -6.73 -20.29
CA LEU A 41 24.40 -6.91 -19.06
C LEU A 41 24.85 -8.34 -18.79
N TYR A 42 24.34 -9.32 -19.53
CA TYR A 42 24.66 -10.72 -19.30
C TYR A 42 25.03 -11.41 -20.60
N ALA A 43 26.31 -11.75 -20.77
CA ALA A 43 26.83 -12.46 -21.94
C ALA A 43 27.11 -13.94 -21.67
N GLY A 44 26.58 -14.51 -20.58
CA GLY A 44 26.81 -15.90 -20.17
C GLY A 44 25.95 -16.91 -20.90
N SER A 45 26.17 -18.20 -20.57
CA SER A 45 25.48 -19.35 -21.19
C SER A 45 24.06 -19.56 -20.65
N GLY A 46 23.66 -18.82 -19.62
CA GLY A 46 22.34 -18.88 -18.98
C GLY A 46 22.42 -19.25 -17.49
N PHE A 47 21.32 -19.02 -16.77
CA PHE A 47 21.19 -19.29 -15.35
C PHE A 47 19.80 -19.80 -15.00
N ASP A 48 19.66 -20.34 -13.79
CA ASP A 48 18.39 -20.84 -13.28
C ASP A 48 17.73 -19.83 -12.34
N ILE A 49 16.45 -19.57 -12.53
CA ILE A 49 15.60 -18.79 -11.62
C ILE A 49 14.66 -19.75 -10.89
N HIS A 50 14.78 -19.85 -9.59
CA HIS A 50 13.87 -20.63 -8.75
C HIS A 50 12.87 -19.69 -8.06
N LEU A 51 11.59 -19.77 -8.45
CA LEU A 51 10.48 -19.05 -7.81
C LEU A 51 9.90 -19.92 -6.70
N VAL A 52 9.92 -19.43 -5.48
CA VAL A 52 9.43 -20.15 -4.29
C VAL A 52 8.24 -19.40 -3.71
N ASP A 53 7.03 -19.94 -3.88
CA ASP A 53 5.79 -19.35 -3.34
C ASP A 53 4.70 -20.44 -3.26
N PRO A 54 3.95 -20.58 -2.17
CA PRO A 54 2.81 -21.50 -2.11
C PRO A 54 1.66 -21.09 -3.04
N HIS A 55 1.61 -19.82 -3.45
CA HIS A 55 0.60 -19.31 -4.38
C HIS A 55 1.11 -19.30 -5.83
N PRO A 56 0.19 -19.33 -6.82
CA PRO A 56 0.57 -19.28 -8.23
C PRO A 56 1.34 -18.00 -8.59
N PRO A 57 2.39 -18.08 -9.45
CA PRO A 57 3.17 -16.91 -9.86
C PRO A 57 2.36 -15.82 -10.54
N GLY A 58 2.77 -14.59 -10.36
CA GLY A 58 2.16 -13.37 -10.87
C GLY A 58 1.23 -12.70 -9.87
N ALA A 59 0.18 -13.37 -9.46
CA ALA A 59 -0.84 -12.83 -8.55
C ALA A 59 -0.41 -12.85 -7.07
N GLY A 60 0.32 -13.90 -6.66
CA GLY A 60 0.66 -14.10 -5.26
C GLY A 60 -0.58 -14.26 -4.35
N ARG A 61 -0.42 -14.05 -3.05
CA ARG A 61 -1.49 -14.21 -2.04
C ARG A 61 -2.63 -13.21 -2.22
N ILE A 62 -2.32 -11.93 -2.42
CA ILE A 62 -3.30 -10.83 -2.34
C ILE A 62 -4.24 -10.79 -3.54
N TRP A 63 -3.75 -11.15 -4.74
CA TRP A 63 -4.49 -11.04 -6.01
C TRP A 63 -4.92 -12.40 -6.55
N ARG A 64 -5.01 -13.41 -5.69
CA ARG A 64 -5.43 -14.75 -6.09
C ARG A 64 -6.86 -14.78 -6.63
N ALA A 65 -7.16 -15.70 -7.53
CA ALA A 65 -8.46 -15.78 -8.18
C ALA A 65 -9.56 -16.45 -7.34
N ASP A 66 -9.18 -17.16 -6.27
CA ASP A 66 -10.08 -17.92 -5.39
C ASP A 66 -10.66 -17.08 -4.22
N GLN A 67 -10.67 -15.75 -4.37
CA GLN A 67 -11.30 -14.83 -3.43
C GLN A 67 -12.67 -14.34 -3.93
N SER A 68 -13.42 -13.67 -3.05
CA SER A 68 -14.75 -13.15 -3.38
C SER A 68 -14.72 -12.12 -4.52
N PRO A 69 -15.65 -12.20 -5.50
CA PRO A 69 -15.79 -11.17 -6.54
C PRO A 69 -16.29 -9.82 -5.98
N LEU A 70 -16.76 -9.79 -4.73
CA LEU A 70 -17.17 -8.57 -4.07
C LEU A 70 -15.99 -7.69 -3.64
N LEU A 71 -14.77 -8.24 -3.62
CA LEU A 71 -13.55 -7.50 -3.25
C LEU A 71 -13.02 -6.76 -4.47
N TRP A 72 -13.25 -5.45 -4.50
CA TRP A 72 -12.83 -4.59 -5.60
C TRP A 72 -11.46 -3.97 -5.38
N MET A 73 -10.85 -3.56 -6.49
CA MET A 73 -9.75 -2.62 -6.46
C MET A 73 -10.23 -1.24 -5.97
N ASN A 74 -9.32 -0.49 -5.36
CA ASN A 74 -9.54 0.93 -5.07
C ASN A 74 -8.86 1.83 -6.11
N SER A 75 -8.43 1.27 -7.23
CA SER A 75 -7.90 1.98 -8.41
C SER A 75 -8.76 1.67 -9.61
N GLN A 76 -8.95 2.66 -10.46
CA GLN A 76 -9.61 2.49 -11.76
C GLN A 76 -8.74 1.61 -12.67
N ALA A 77 -9.35 0.91 -13.62
CA ALA A 77 -8.64 -0.03 -14.48
C ALA A 77 -7.58 0.64 -15.36
N GLU A 78 -7.80 1.89 -15.79
CA GLU A 78 -6.84 2.69 -16.55
C GLU A 78 -5.64 3.15 -15.71
N ASP A 79 -5.78 3.19 -14.40
CA ASP A 79 -4.76 3.57 -13.44
C ASP A 79 -3.80 2.43 -13.06
N ILE A 80 -3.86 1.30 -13.74
CA ILE A 80 -3.11 0.11 -13.38
C ILE A 80 -2.23 -0.35 -14.54
N THR A 81 -0.91 -0.27 -14.35
CA THR A 81 0.07 -0.86 -15.27
C THR A 81 1.20 -1.56 -14.54
N MET A 82 1.73 -2.61 -15.15
CA MET A 82 2.96 -3.30 -14.75
C MET A 82 4.14 -2.93 -15.65
N PHE A 83 3.92 -2.08 -16.65
CA PHE A 83 4.90 -1.73 -17.66
C PHE A 83 5.49 -0.34 -17.43
N THR A 84 6.73 -0.17 -17.85
CA THR A 84 7.47 1.10 -17.77
C THR A 84 7.11 2.01 -18.92
N ASP A 85 7.24 3.32 -18.70
CA ASP A 85 7.09 4.37 -19.68
C ASP A 85 8.24 5.40 -19.56
N GLU A 86 8.26 6.40 -20.42
CA GLU A 86 9.31 7.42 -20.49
C GLU A 86 9.46 8.28 -19.22
N THR A 87 8.46 8.27 -18.34
CA THR A 87 8.53 9.01 -17.07
C THR A 87 9.30 8.25 -16.00
N VAL A 88 9.50 6.95 -16.18
CA VAL A 88 10.29 6.12 -15.26
C VAL A 88 11.77 6.36 -15.52
N ARG A 89 12.39 7.20 -14.70
CA ARG A 89 13.83 7.47 -14.79
C ARG A 89 14.62 6.29 -14.24
N MET A 90 15.17 5.47 -15.12
CA MET A 90 15.95 4.25 -14.83
C MET A 90 17.06 4.09 -15.88
N ASP A 91 18.05 3.25 -15.61
CA ASP A 91 19.17 3.00 -16.53
C ASP A 91 18.85 1.97 -17.61
N GLY A 92 17.91 1.07 -17.33
CA GLY A 92 17.47 0.04 -18.26
C GLY A 92 16.48 0.55 -19.31
N PRO A 93 16.22 -0.24 -20.36
CA PRO A 93 15.31 0.15 -21.43
C PRO A 93 13.86 0.24 -20.96
N VAL A 94 13.13 1.22 -21.48
CA VAL A 94 11.67 1.29 -21.34
C VAL A 94 11.04 0.12 -22.09
N ARG A 95 10.06 -0.53 -21.47
CA ARG A 95 9.23 -1.57 -22.10
C ARG A 95 7.77 -1.25 -21.84
N GLU A 96 7.12 -0.72 -22.85
CA GLU A 96 5.71 -0.40 -22.83
C GLU A 96 4.84 -1.64 -22.94
N GLY A 97 3.63 -1.55 -22.42
CA GLY A 97 2.62 -2.60 -22.53
C GLY A 97 1.25 -2.13 -22.05
N PRO A 98 0.21 -2.94 -22.24
CA PRO A 98 -1.15 -2.53 -21.96
C PRO A 98 -1.38 -2.31 -20.45
N THR A 99 -2.19 -1.30 -20.15
CA THR A 99 -2.83 -1.16 -18.83
C THR A 99 -3.83 -2.27 -18.59
N LEU A 100 -4.35 -2.39 -17.37
CA LEU A 100 -5.35 -3.39 -17.04
C LEU A 100 -6.62 -3.24 -17.91
N HIS A 101 -7.10 -2.01 -18.13
CA HIS A 101 -8.30 -1.78 -18.92
C HIS A 101 -8.12 -2.15 -20.40
N GLU A 102 -6.96 -1.81 -20.99
CA GLU A 102 -6.63 -2.17 -22.37
C GLU A 102 -6.51 -3.69 -22.53
N TRP A 103 -5.84 -4.36 -21.61
CA TRP A 103 -5.67 -5.80 -21.62
C TRP A 103 -7.00 -6.54 -21.46
N ALA A 104 -7.86 -6.09 -20.53
CA ALA A 104 -9.11 -6.77 -20.22
C ALA A 104 -10.30 -6.32 -21.11
N GLY A 105 -10.13 -5.27 -21.93
CA GLY A 105 -11.21 -4.66 -22.70
C GLY A 105 -12.32 -4.07 -21.85
N LEU A 106 -11.94 -3.45 -20.69
CA LEU A 106 -12.87 -2.84 -19.75
C LEU A 106 -12.96 -1.34 -19.97
N ASP A 107 -14.04 -0.73 -19.45
CA ASP A 107 -14.07 0.72 -19.26
C ASP A 107 -12.93 1.13 -18.30
N GLY A 108 -12.12 2.12 -18.71
CA GLY A 108 -10.98 2.61 -17.94
C GLY A 108 -11.36 3.09 -16.53
N ARG A 109 -12.54 3.66 -16.36
CA ARG A 109 -13.09 4.18 -15.10
C ARG A 109 -13.69 3.12 -14.18
N LEU A 110 -13.82 1.88 -14.63
CA LEU A 110 -14.32 0.79 -13.81
C LEU A 110 -13.31 0.47 -12.69
N PHE A 111 -13.84 0.15 -11.51
CA PHE A 111 -13.09 -0.46 -10.43
C PHE A 111 -13.24 -1.98 -10.50
N PRO A 112 -12.27 -2.70 -11.07
CA PRO A 112 -12.38 -4.13 -11.28
C PRO A 112 -12.29 -4.90 -9.96
N ASP A 113 -12.81 -6.13 -9.95
CA ASP A 113 -12.55 -7.03 -8.83
C ASP A 113 -11.09 -7.51 -8.80
N ARG A 114 -10.62 -7.96 -7.64
CA ARG A 114 -9.22 -8.38 -7.43
C ARG A 114 -8.83 -9.60 -8.26
N ARG A 115 -9.77 -10.41 -8.71
CA ARG A 115 -9.51 -11.59 -9.54
C ARG A 115 -9.07 -11.19 -10.94
N ILE A 116 -9.72 -10.16 -11.53
CA ILE A 116 -9.32 -9.59 -12.83
C ILE A 116 -7.89 -9.05 -12.74
N GLN A 117 -7.56 -8.31 -11.68
CA GLN A 117 -6.18 -7.88 -11.42
C GLN A 117 -5.23 -9.08 -11.32
N GLY A 118 -5.63 -10.15 -10.64
CA GLY A 118 -4.83 -11.37 -10.53
C GLY A 118 -4.57 -12.05 -11.86
N GLU A 119 -5.56 -12.06 -12.76
CA GLU A 119 -5.42 -12.60 -14.11
C GLU A 119 -4.47 -11.77 -14.98
N TYR A 120 -4.57 -10.45 -14.89
CA TYR A 120 -3.63 -9.52 -15.54
C TYR A 120 -2.19 -9.76 -15.05
N LEU A 121 -1.98 -9.84 -13.74
CA LEU A 121 -0.66 -10.08 -13.16
C LEU A 121 -0.08 -11.44 -13.58
N ARG A 122 -0.90 -12.48 -13.69
CA ARG A 122 -0.47 -13.80 -14.21
C ARG A 122 -0.12 -13.74 -15.69
N TRP A 123 -0.85 -12.94 -16.47
CA TRP A 123 -0.53 -12.71 -17.88
C TRP A 123 0.80 -11.97 -18.03
N VAL A 124 1.03 -10.88 -17.27
CA VAL A 124 2.31 -10.15 -17.25
C VAL A 124 3.46 -11.08 -16.87
N HIS A 125 3.27 -11.91 -15.84
CA HIS A 125 4.28 -12.89 -15.43
C HIS A 125 4.66 -13.86 -16.55
N ARG A 126 3.67 -14.43 -17.24
CA ARG A 126 3.93 -15.35 -18.36
C ARG A 126 4.72 -14.67 -19.48
N ASN A 127 4.39 -13.43 -19.81
CA ASN A 127 5.10 -12.67 -20.83
C ASN A 127 6.55 -12.35 -20.37
N ALA A 128 6.73 -11.91 -19.13
CA ALA A 128 8.06 -11.63 -18.60
C ALA A 128 8.97 -12.86 -18.61
N VAL A 129 8.43 -14.04 -18.30
CA VAL A 129 9.16 -15.32 -18.39
C VAL A 129 9.46 -15.71 -19.83
N ALA A 130 8.49 -15.51 -20.76
CA ALA A 130 8.69 -15.83 -22.17
C ALA A 130 9.74 -14.93 -22.85
N ASP A 131 9.94 -13.72 -22.35
CA ASP A 131 10.89 -12.75 -22.84
C ASP A 131 12.32 -12.91 -22.28
N LEU A 132 12.54 -13.87 -21.38
CA LEU A 132 13.88 -14.16 -20.86
C LEU A 132 14.78 -14.70 -21.98
N PRO A 133 16.10 -14.40 -21.95
CA PRO A 133 17.04 -14.89 -22.96
C PRO A 133 17.06 -16.42 -23.03
N GLU A 134 17.43 -16.94 -24.22
CA GLU A 134 17.73 -18.35 -24.38
C GLU A 134 18.79 -18.78 -23.35
N GLY A 135 18.55 -19.92 -22.71
CA GLY A 135 19.40 -20.40 -21.64
C GLY A 135 18.97 -19.99 -20.22
N VAL A 136 18.09 -19.05 -20.00
CA VAL A 136 17.50 -18.78 -18.68
C VAL A 136 16.29 -19.67 -18.46
N VAL A 137 16.30 -20.45 -17.35
CA VAL A 137 15.22 -21.41 -17.04
C VAL A 137 14.56 -21.03 -15.73
N VAL A 138 13.23 -20.97 -15.72
CA VAL A 138 12.43 -20.66 -14.53
C VAL A 138 11.84 -21.95 -13.97
N HIS A 139 12.12 -22.21 -12.69
CA HIS A 139 11.61 -23.34 -11.92
C HIS A 139 10.64 -22.83 -10.85
N HIS A 140 9.40 -23.26 -10.88
CA HIS A 140 8.42 -22.93 -9.83
C HIS A 140 8.38 -24.00 -8.74
N HIS A 141 8.50 -23.56 -7.49
CA HIS A 141 8.39 -24.39 -6.29
C HIS A 141 7.15 -23.93 -5.48
N PRO A 142 6.00 -24.65 -5.58
CA PRO A 142 4.76 -24.30 -4.85
C PRO A 142 4.88 -24.68 -3.37
N ARG A 143 5.79 -24.02 -2.64
CA ARG A 143 6.16 -24.30 -1.24
C ARG A 143 6.55 -23.00 -0.54
N ARG A 144 6.52 -23.03 0.79
CA ARG A 144 7.12 -21.97 1.61
C ARG A 144 8.63 -22.16 1.71
N ALA A 145 9.36 -21.06 1.62
CA ALA A 145 10.73 -21.02 2.12
C ALA A 145 10.69 -20.81 3.64
N ILE A 146 11.44 -21.61 4.38
CA ILE A 146 11.42 -21.62 5.85
C ILE A 146 12.73 -21.15 6.47
N ARG A 147 13.80 -21.10 5.68
CA ARG A 147 15.12 -20.67 6.13
C ARG A 147 15.98 -20.24 4.95
N VAL A 148 16.83 -19.25 5.16
CA VAL A 148 17.92 -18.85 4.26
C VAL A 148 19.22 -18.77 5.08
N GLY A 149 20.27 -19.43 4.63
CA GLY A 149 21.58 -19.40 5.30
C GLY A 149 22.71 -19.52 4.29
N GLY A 150 23.93 -19.41 4.78
CA GLY A 150 25.15 -19.48 3.98
C GLY A 150 26.13 -18.35 4.31
N PRO A 151 27.41 -18.51 3.98
CA PRO A 151 28.42 -17.46 4.21
C PRO A 151 28.19 -16.29 3.25
N ALA A 152 28.60 -15.08 3.65
CA ALA A 152 28.39 -13.87 2.86
C ALA A 152 28.98 -14.00 1.44
N GLU A 153 30.20 -14.51 1.32
CA GLU A 153 30.91 -14.66 0.03
C GLU A 153 30.65 -16.00 -0.66
N GLY A 154 29.84 -16.89 -0.07
CA GLY A 154 29.61 -18.26 -0.60
C GLY A 154 28.18 -18.46 -1.07
N ARG A 155 27.92 -19.62 -1.70
CA ARG A 155 26.58 -20.01 -2.10
C ARG A 155 25.62 -20.03 -0.91
N GLN A 156 24.47 -19.46 -1.10
CA GLN A 156 23.37 -19.48 -0.14
C GLN A 156 22.61 -20.80 -0.21
N GLN A 157 21.92 -21.12 0.85
CA GLN A 157 21.06 -22.29 0.96
C GLN A 157 19.64 -21.82 1.31
N VAL A 158 18.64 -22.28 0.56
CA VAL A 158 17.23 -21.94 0.80
C VAL A 158 16.48 -23.23 1.13
N TRP A 159 16.02 -23.37 2.38
CA TRP A 159 15.24 -24.52 2.82
C TRP A 159 13.77 -24.30 2.51
N LEU A 160 13.17 -25.32 1.90
CA LEU A 160 11.74 -25.31 1.57
C LEU A 160 10.99 -26.30 2.47
N GLU A 161 9.80 -25.90 2.86
CA GLU A 161 8.88 -26.74 3.63
C GLU A 161 8.69 -28.12 2.97
N GLY A 162 8.86 -29.20 3.76
CA GLY A 162 8.72 -30.57 3.28
C GLY A 162 9.82 -31.06 2.32
N ARG A 163 10.95 -30.33 2.15
CA ARG A 163 12.11 -30.80 1.40
C ARG A 163 13.29 -31.11 2.33
N PRO A 164 13.92 -32.30 2.20
CA PRO A 164 15.03 -32.68 3.07
C PRO A 164 16.36 -31.97 2.75
N ARG A 165 16.49 -31.40 1.55
CA ARG A 165 17.69 -30.69 1.10
C ARG A 165 17.35 -29.28 0.66
N PRO A 166 18.20 -28.29 1.03
CA PRO A 166 18.01 -26.92 0.58
C PRO A 166 18.26 -26.78 -0.93
N LEU A 167 17.72 -25.71 -1.52
CA LEU A 167 18.11 -25.22 -2.84
C LEU A 167 19.40 -24.41 -2.68
N PRO A 168 20.49 -24.77 -3.37
CA PRO A 168 21.67 -23.93 -3.44
C PRO A 168 21.39 -22.72 -4.34
N ALA A 169 21.81 -21.52 -3.93
CA ALA A 169 21.62 -20.30 -4.66
C ALA A 169 22.87 -19.43 -4.68
N ASP A 170 23.19 -18.84 -5.80
CA ASP A 170 24.23 -17.82 -5.88
C ASP A 170 23.74 -16.48 -5.39
N LEU A 171 22.47 -16.20 -5.64
CA LEU A 171 21.74 -15.01 -5.13
C LEU A 171 20.39 -15.41 -4.56
N VAL A 172 19.94 -14.69 -3.53
CA VAL A 172 18.59 -14.83 -2.95
C VAL A 172 17.90 -13.47 -2.89
N ILE A 173 16.67 -13.41 -3.39
CA ILE A 173 15.83 -12.21 -3.33
C ILE A 173 14.59 -12.53 -2.51
N LEU A 174 14.35 -11.76 -1.48
CA LEU A 174 13.16 -11.82 -0.65
C LEU A 174 12.12 -10.83 -1.21
N ALA A 175 11.05 -11.34 -1.82
CA ALA A 175 9.94 -10.56 -2.39
C ALA A 175 8.61 -10.94 -1.71
N LEU A 176 8.61 -10.95 -0.37
CA LEU A 176 7.60 -11.60 0.48
C LEU A 176 6.24 -10.88 0.50
N GLY A 177 6.18 -9.63 0.02
CA GLY A 177 4.93 -8.85 0.01
C GLY A 177 4.47 -8.42 1.39
N HIS A 178 3.16 -8.50 1.65
CA HIS A 178 2.57 -8.20 2.94
C HIS A 178 2.70 -9.38 3.89
N LEU A 179 3.09 -9.10 5.12
CA LEU A 179 3.41 -10.09 6.15
C LEU A 179 2.37 -10.10 7.26
N ASP A 180 2.14 -11.29 7.83
CA ASP A 180 1.39 -11.46 9.07
C ASP A 180 2.28 -11.04 10.26
N ALA A 181 1.65 -10.46 11.31
CA ALA A 181 2.33 -10.04 12.52
C ALA A 181 1.80 -10.79 13.75
N GLU A 182 2.68 -10.98 14.74
CA GLU A 182 2.25 -11.38 16.08
C GLU A 182 1.41 -10.26 16.69
N LEU A 183 0.46 -10.64 17.52
CA LEU A 183 -0.39 -9.69 18.23
C LEU A 183 0.47 -8.81 19.14
N ASP A 184 0.17 -7.50 19.20
CA ASP A 184 0.71 -6.61 20.22
C ASP A 184 0.07 -6.89 21.60
N ASP A 185 0.51 -6.19 22.65
CA ASP A 185 0.05 -6.43 24.01
C ASP A 185 -1.46 -6.20 24.14
N GLU A 186 -1.98 -5.11 23.57
CA GLU A 186 -3.42 -4.81 23.59
C GLU A 186 -4.21 -5.92 22.91
N GLN A 187 -3.78 -6.37 21.74
CA GLN A 187 -4.46 -7.41 20.98
C GLN A 187 -4.42 -8.77 21.70
N ARG A 188 -3.30 -9.07 22.40
CA ARG A 188 -3.20 -10.29 23.23
C ARG A 188 -4.13 -10.24 24.42
N GLU A 189 -4.23 -9.10 25.12
CA GLU A 189 -5.16 -8.92 26.23
C GLU A 189 -6.62 -9.06 25.79
N LEU A 190 -7.01 -8.46 24.67
CA LEU A 190 -8.35 -8.58 24.09
C LEU A 190 -8.65 -10.01 23.66
N ALA A 191 -7.71 -10.72 23.06
CA ALA A 191 -7.87 -12.10 22.64
C ALA A 191 -8.02 -13.05 23.84
N GLU A 192 -7.22 -12.85 24.89
CA GLU A 192 -7.31 -13.64 26.12
C GLU A 192 -8.62 -13.39 26.86
N TYR A 193 -9.05 -12.12 26.92
CA TYR A 193 -10.36 -11.77 27.47
C TYR A 193 -11.50 -12.45 26.71
N ALA A 194 -11.45 -12.38 25.37
CA ALA A 194 -12.44 -13.03 24.50
C ALA A 194 -12.51 -14.53 24.76
N ARG A 195 -11.34 -15.20 24.81
CA ARG A 195 -11.27 -16.65 25.08
C ARG A 195 -11.86 -17.01 26.44
N THR A 196 -11.58 -16.22 27.48
CA THR A 196 -12.04 -16.47 28.84
C THR A 196 -13.56 -16.32 28.99
N HIS A 197 -14.17 -15.38 28.25
CA HIS A 197 -15.60 -15.06 28.36
C HIS A 197 -16.44 -15.61 27.20
N GLY A 198 -15.88 -16.45 26.31
CA GLY A 198 -16.59 -17.00 25.16
C GLY A 198 -17.07 -15.92 24.19
N LEU A 199 -16.25 -14.87 23.99
CA LEU A 199 -16.48 -13.77 23.04
C LEU A 199 -15.72 -14.02 21.74
N VAL A 200 -16.02 -13.22 20.72
CA VAL A 200 -15.32 -13.24 19.44
C VAL A 200 -14.40 -12.02 19.36
N HIS A 201 -13.10 -12.25 19.24
CA HIS A 201 -12.13 -11.20 18.91
C HIS A 201 -11.42 -11.58 17.61
N MET A 202 -11.55 -10.72 16.61
CA MET A 202 -10.85 -10.84 15.33
C MET A 202 -9.77 -9.76 15.28
N PRO A 203 -8.48 -10.13 15.45
CA PRO A 203 -7.37 -9.19 15.43
C PRO A 203 -7.11 -8.66 14.01
N PRO A 204 -6.19 -7.69 13.84
CA PRO A 204 -5.77 -7.23 12.52
C PRO A 204 -5.38 -8.39 11.60
N ASP A 205 -5.98 -8.44 10.40
CA ASP A 205 -5.80 -9.53 9.45
C ASP A 205 -6.13 -9.07 8.02
N PHE A 206 -5.81 -9.92 7.03
CA PHE A 206 -6.25 -9.76 5.65
C PHE A 206 -7.68 -10.23 5.50
N THR A 207 -8.62 -9.31 5.37
CA THR A 207 -10.06 -9.58 5.39
C THR A 207 -10.50 -10.69 4.41
N ALA A 208 -9.81 -10.81 3.26
CA ALA A 208 -10.08 -11.86 2.27
C ALA A 208 -9.76 -13.28 2.78
N ASP A 209 -8.94 -13.41 3.83
CA ASP A 209 -8.49 -14.67 4.42
C ASP A 209 -9.20 -14.97 5.75
N SER A 210 -9.90 -13.98 6.32
CA SER A 210 -10.52 -14.08 7.64
C SER A 210 -11.78 -14.96 7.63
N ASP A 211 -11.92 -15.84 8.61
CA ASP A 211 -13.17 -16.58 8.85
C ASP A 211 -14.20 -15.69 9.55
N LEU A 212 -15.18 -15.20 8.78
CA LEU A 212 -16.25 -14.34 9.27
C LEU A 212 -17.48 -15.13 9.82
N SER A 213 -17.43 -16.46 9.85
CA SER A 213 -18.54 -17.31 10.31
C SER A 213 -18.93 -17.12 11.78
N PRO A 214 -18.01 -16.75 12.73
CA PRO A 214 -18.36 -16.50 14.11
C PRO A 214 -19.22 -15.25 14.36
N LEU A 215 -19.32 -14.33 13.38
CA LEU A 215 -20.13 -13.11 13.49
C LEU A 215 -21.60 -13.46 13.19
N ALA A 216 -22.41 -13.68 14.23
CA ALA A 216 -23.76 -14.20 14.11
C ALA A 216 -24.76 -13.17 13.51
N PRO A 217 -25.80 -13.62 12.78
CA PRO A 217 -26.86 -12.76 12.26
C PRO A 217 -27.59 -11.98 13.37
N GLY A 218 -27.84 -10.69 13.13
CA GLY A 218 -28.57 -9.81 14.04
C GLY A 218 -27.81 -9.39 15.31
N GLU A 219 -26.67 -10.01 15.60
CA GLU A 219 -25.88 -9.69 16.80
C GLU A 219 -25.04 -8.41 16.59
N PRO A 220 -24.88 -7.58 17.62
CA PRO A 220 -23.99 -6.43 17.57
C PRO A 220 -22.53 -6.84 17.40
N VAL A 221 -21.82 -6.18 16.50
CA VAL A 221 -20.38 -6.34 16.26
C VAL A 221 -19.71 -4.98 16.32
N LEU A 222 -18.76 -4.80 17.24
CA LEU A 222 -17.88 -3.63 17.25
C LEU A 222 -16.82 -3.78 16.17
N VAL A 223 -16.61 -2.72 15.39
CA VAL A 223 -15.59 -2.69 14.34
C VAL A 223 -14.67 -1.50 14.58
N ARG A 224 -13.40 -1.78 14.87
CA ARG A 224 -12.39 -0.74 15.05
C ARG A 224 -11.54 -0.61 13.79
N GLY A 225 -11.77 0.49 13.07
CA GLY A 225 -11.12 0.81 11.78
C GLY A 225 -12.15 1.18 10.71
N PHE A 226 -11.86 2.24 9.93
CA PHE A 226 -12.82 2.79 8.97
C PHE A 226 -12.16 3.04 7.60
N GLY A 227 -11.10 2.27 7.28
CA GLY A 227 -10.39 2.30 5.99
C GLY A 227 -10.86 1.20 5.03
N LEU A 228 -9.96 0.82 4.09
CA LEU A 228 -10.30 -0.16 3.04
C LEU A 228 -10.58 -1.57 3.59
N ALA A 229 -9.88 -2.00 4.65
CA ALA A 229 -10.17 -3.30 5.27
C ALA A 229 -11.60 -3.37 5.83
N PHE A 230 -12.12 -2.25 6.35
CA PHE A 230 -13.52 -2.15 6.75
C PHE A 230 -14.47 -2.28 5.56
N VAL A 231 -14.14 -1.66 4.42
CA VAL A 231 -14.99 -1.76 3.20
C VAL A 231 -15.06 -3.21 2.72
N ASP A 232 -13.95 -3.93 2.72
CA ASP A 232 -13.92 -5.36 2.39
C ASP A 232 -14.78 -6.18 3.37
N LEU A 233 -14.62 -5.93 4.68
CA LEU A 233 -15.43 -6.57 5.72
C LEU A 233 -16.93 -6.31 5.51
N LEU A 234 -17.29 -5.05 5.23
CA LEU A 234 -18.67 -4.62 5.04
C LEU A 234 -19.34 -5.40 3.90
N VAL A 235 -18.71 -5.49 2.74
CA VAL A 235 -19.33 -6.17 1.58
C VAL A 235 -19.44 -7.67 1.81
N LEU A 236 -18.47 -8.30 2.49
CA LEU A 236 -18.53 -9.73 2.80
C LEU A 236 -19.63 -10.07 3.81
N LEU A 237 -19.87 -9.20 4.79
CA LEU A 237 -20.91 -9.38 5.81
C LEU A 237 -22.31 -8.98 5.36
N THR A 238 -22.45 -8.28 4.23
CA THR A 238 -23.72 -7.79 3.70
C THR A 238 -24.11 -8.49 2.38
N GLU A 239 -23.60 -8.06 1.23
CA GLU A 239 -23.82 -8.73 -0.07
C GLU A 239 -23.34 -10.18 -0.04
N GLY A 240 -22.19 -10.46 0.60
CA GLY A 240 -21.66 -11.81 0.77
C GLY A 240 -22.58 -12.73 1.58
N ARG A 241 -23.47 -12.16 2.38
CA ARG A 241 -24.51 -12.88 3.11
C ARG A 241 -25.89 -12.82 2.43
N GLY A 242 -25.96 -12.28 1.19
CA GLY A 242 -27.15 -12.31 0.33
C GLY A 242 -28.05 -11.09 0.44
N GLY A 243 -27.63 -10.04 1.14
CA GLY A 243 -28.26 -8.72 1.04
C GLY A 243 -28.12 -8.12 -0.36
N ARG A 244 -29.01 -7.21 -0.73
CA ARG A 244 -29.07 -6.62 -2.07
C ARG A 244 -29.30 -5.13 -2.00
N TYR A 245 -28.82 -4.43 -3.03
CA TYR A 245 -29.10 -3.02 -3.24
C TYR A 245 -30.12 -2.87 -4.36
N GLU A 246 -31.08 -1.98 -4.17
CA GLU A 246 -32.05 -1.53 -5.18
C GLU A 246 -31.75 -0.07 -5.48
N ASP A 247 -31.57 0.25 -6.75
CA ASP A 247 -31.37 1.61 -7.25
C ASP A 247 -32.74 2.23 -7.54
N ASP A 248 -33.01 3.42 -7.06
CA ASP A 248 -34.25 4.16 -7.33
C ASP A 248 -34.25 4.87 -8.70
N GLY A 249 -33.11 4.82 -9.43
CA GLY A 249 -32.92 5.50 -10.70
C GLY A 249 -32.51 6.97 -10.58
N GLU A 250 -32.51 7.53 -9.37
CA GLU A 250 -32.05 8.89 -9.04
C GLU A 250 -30.65 8.89 -8.39
N GLY A 251 -30.03 7.70 -8.27
CA GLY A 251 -28.69 7.49 -7.72
C GLY A 251 -28.67 7.22 -6.22
N GLU A 252 -29.80 7.16 -5.56
CA GLU A 252 -29.92 6.65 -4.20
C GLU A 252 -30.11 5.13 -4.19
N LEU A 253 -29.40 4.48 -3.25
CA LEU A 253 -29.52 3.05 -3.05
C LEU A 253 -30.36 2.74 -1.81
N THR A 254 -31.27 1.77 -1.93
CA THR A 254 -31.94 1.15 -0.80
C THR A 254 -31.36 -0.23 -0.57
N TYR A 255 -30.93 -0.52 0.68
CA TYR A 255 -30.47 -1.85 1.04
C TYR A 255 -31.60 -2.74 1.53
N ARG A 256 -31.67 -3.97 1.01
CA ARG A 256 -32.61 -5.03 1.42
C ARG A 256 -31.84 -6.11 2.18
N PRO A 257 -31.96 -6.14 3.50
CA PRO A 257 -31.29 -7.16 4.31
C PRO A 257 -31.76 -8.58 3.98
N SER A 258 -30.84 -9.53 4.01
CA SER A 258 -31.16 -10.96 3.91
C SER A 258 -31.61 -11.57 5.24
N GLY A 259 -31.39 -10.86 6.37
CA GLY A 259 -31.57 -11.36 7.72
C GLY A 259 -30.40 -12.20 8.24
N ARG A 260 -29.30 -12.29 7.46
CA ARG A 260 -28.06 -13.00 7.85
C ARG A 260 -26.91 -12.08 8.21
N GLU A 261 -27.11 -10.77 8.10
CA GLU A 261 -26.13 -9.75 8.46
C GLU A 261 -26.04 -9.61 9.99
N PRO A 262 -24.86 -9.36 10.57
CA PRO A 262 -24.74 -8.80 11.90
C PRO A 262 -25.11 -7.30 11.88
N VAL A 263 -25.29 -6.71 13.06
CA VAL A 263 -25.43 -5.25 13.20
C VAL A 263 -24.06 -4.65 13.51
N LEU A 264 -23.51 -3.88 12.59
CA LEU A 264 -22.16 -3.34 12.69
C LEU A 264 -22.15 -1.97 13.39
N TYR A 265 -21.21 -1.78 14.33
CA TYR A 265 -20.93 -0.52 15.02
C TYR A 265 -19.47 -0.14 14.77
N VAL A 266 -19.24 0.78 13.83
CA VAL A 266 -17.89 1.16 13.39
C VAL A 266 -17.44 2.48 13.99
N GLY A 267 -16.16 2.51 14.38
CA GLY A 267 -15.48 3.73 14.78
C GLY A 267 -13.99 3.65 14.47
N SER A 268 -13.33 4.80 14.58
CA SER A 268 -11.90 4.92 14.34
C SER A 268 -11.34 6.16 15.02
N ARG A 269 -10.04 6.38 14.91
CA ARG A 269 -9.41 7.62 15.37
C ARG A 269 -10.00 8.88 14.69
N ARG A 270 -10.34 8.82 13.40
CA ARG A 270 -10.99 9.92 12.67
C ARG A 270 -12.50 9.93 12.81
N GLY A 271 -13.12 8.79 13.01
CA GLY A 271 -14.57 8.60 13.14
C GLY A 271 -15.35 8.70 11.83
N VAL A 272 -14.67 8.85 10.71
CA VAL A 272 -15.24 8.94 9.36
C VAL A 272 -14.54 7.93 8.45
N PRO A 273 -15.18 7.47 7.35
CA PRO A 273 -14.51 6.66 6.33
C PRO A 273 -13.44 7.45 5.59
N TYR A 274 -12.58 6.76 4.86
CA TYR A 274 -11.68 7.40 3.90
C TYR A 274 -12.50 8.13 2.84
N HIS A 275 -11.95 9.26 2.34
CA HIS A 275 -12.56 10.04 1.27
C HIS A 275 -12.81 9.19 0.02
N SER A 276 -13.90 9.44 -0.69
CA SER A 276 -14.16 8.80 -1.98
C SER A 276 -13.02 9.02 -2.97
N LYS A 277 -12.80 8.07 -3.84
CA LYS A 277 -12.03 8.34 -5.06
C LYS A 277 -12.69 9.47 -5.86
N ILE A 278 -11.86 10.33 -6.47
CA ILE A 278 -12.31 11.38 -7.36
C ILE A 278 -12.88 10.73 -8.63
N GLY A 279 -14.09 11.13 -9.01
CA GLY A 279 -14.86 10.58 -10.13
C GLY A 279 -14.91 11.47 -11.36
N TYR A 280 -14.15 12.57 -11.39
CA TYR A 280 -14.01 13.47 -12.54
C TYR A 280 -12.54 13.59 -12.98
N ASP A 281 -12.34 13.98 -14.25
CA ASP A 281 -11.04 14.19 -14.82
C ASP A 281 -10.54 15.61 -14.60
N LEU A 282 -9.23 15.78 -14.79
CA LEU A 282 -8.66 17.12 -14.82
C LEU A 282 -9.04 17.80 -16.14
N ASP A 283 -9.82 18.86 -16.04
CA ASP A 283 -10.00 19.82 -17.13
C ASP A 283 -8.99 20.96 -16.99
N GLY A 284 -8.16 21.18 -18.06
CA GLY A 284 -7.10 22.18 -18.10
C GLY A 284 -5.74 21.71 -17.58
N GLU A 285 -4.90 22.65 -17.19
CA GLU A 285 -3.51 22.39 -16.85
C GLU A 285 -3.33 21.76 -15.46
N ARG A 286 -2.37 20.84 -15.36
CA ARG A 286 -1.93 20.31 -14.06
C ARG A 286 -1.13 21.39 -13.32
N PRO A 287 -1.22 21.44 -11.98
CA PRO A 287 -0.31 22.26 -11.19
C PRO A 287 1.15 21.93 -11.53
N PRO A 288 2.02 22.93 -11.72
CA PRO A 288 3.43 22.70 -12.00
C PRO A 288 4.19 22.28 -10.74
N LEU A 289 4.20 20.97 -10.47
CA LEU A 289 4.77 20.34 -9.28
C LEU A 289 6.03 19.55 -9.61
N PRO A 290 7.01 19.44 -8.69
CA PRO A 290 7.08 20.10 -7.39
C PRO A 290 7.45 21.58 -7.50
N ARG A 291 6.94 22.43 -6.60
CA ARG A 291 7.21 23.87 -6.55
C ARG A 291 7.99 24.32 -5.30
N PHE A 292 7.65 23.78 -4.13
CA PHE A 292 8.22 24.14 -2.82
C PHE A 292 8.79 22.95 -2.05
N PHE A 293 8.52 21.73 -2.51
CA PHE A 293 9.05 20.51 -1.93
C PHE A 293 9.54 19.58 -3.05
N GLY A 294 10.65 19.94 -3.66
CA GLY A 294 11.27 19.22 -4.77
C GLY A 294 12.59 18.55 -4.39
N PRO A 295 13.35 18.09 -5.41
CA PRO A 295 14.64 17.44 -5.20
C PRO A 295 15.64 18.29 -4.43
N ALA A 296 15.69 19.62 -4.66
CA ALA A 296 16.65 20.52 -4.03
C ALA A 296 16.40 20.64 -2.52
N GLU A 297 15.15 20.81 -2.09
CA GLU A 297 14.77 20.89 -0.69
C GLU A 297 15.05 19.57 0.04
N VAL A 298 14.81 18.43 -0.62
CA VAL A 298 15.14 17.11 -0.08
C VAL A 298 16.66 16.94 0.09
N ASP A 299 17.45 17.34 -0.90
CA ASP A 299 18.92 17.27 -0.85
C ASP A 299 19.48 18.16 0.27
N GLU A 300 18.89 19.34 0.48
CA GLU A 300 19.25 20.24 1.60
C GLU A 300 18.93 19.58 2.96
N LEU A 301 17.73 18.98 3.12
CA LEU A 301 17.36 18.29 4.36
C LEU A 301 18.30 17.12 4.66
N LEU A 302 18.63 16.31 3.65
CA LEU A 302 19.54 15.16 3.80
C LEU A 302 20.99 15.58 4.11
N ALA A 303 21.42 16.76 3.65
CA ALA A 303 22.76 17.30 3.92
C ALA A 303 22.94 17.86 5.34
N ARG A 304 21.87 18.01 6.12
CA ARG A 304 21.93 18.54 7.48
C ARG A 304 22.60 17.56 8.43
N ALA A 305 23.71 17.94 9.01
CA ALA A 305 24.47 17.09 9.97
C ALA A 305 23.67 16.71 11.23
N ALA A 306 22.72 17.55 11.64
CA ALA A 306 21.83 17.30 12.78
C ALA A 306 20.59 16.47 12.44
N GLY A 307 20.44 16.07 11.15
CA GLY A 307 19.20 15.46 10.66
C GLY A 307 18.07 16.48 10.50
N PHE A 308 16.86 16.00 10.39
CA PHE A 308 15.65 16.83 10.29
C PHE A 308 14.53 16.25 11.16
N ASP A 309 13.61 17.12 11.60
CA ASP A 309 12.34 16.71 12.21
C ASP A 309 11.20 16.89 11.21
N PHE A 310 10.36 15.86 11.06
CA PHE A 310 9.29 15.89 10.07
C PHE A 310 8.29 17.03 10.29
N ARG A 311 7.93 17.33 11.54
CA ARG A 311 6.90 18.33 11.85
C ARG A 311 7.38 19.76 11.69
N SER A 312 8.62 20.04 12.07
CA SER A 312 9.18 21.40 12.02
C SER A 312 9.90 21.72 10.72
N ASP A 313 10.54 20.75 10.08
CA ASP A 313 11.39 20.98 8.90
C ASP A 313 10.74 20.58 7.57
N VAL A 314 9.97 19.48 7.57
CA VAL A 314 9.39 18.91 6.34
C VAL A 314 7.94 19.34 6.13
N TRP A 315 7.11 19.21 7.18
CA TRP A 315 5.67 19.46 7.06
C TRP A 315 5.31 20.88 6.56
N PRO A 316 5.98 21.98 6.97
CA PRO A 316 5.69 23.31 6.44
C PRO A 316 5.92 23.44 4.93
N LEU A 317 6.90 22.71 4.37
CA LEU A 317 7.15 22.67 2.92
C LEU A 317 6.06 21.87 2.21
N VAL A 318 5.68 20.71 2.78
CA VAL A 318 4.59 19.88 2.28
C VAL A 318 3.26 20.65 2.29
N GLU A 319 2.94 21.31 3.38
CA GLU A 319 1.72 22.12 3.51
C GLU A 319 1.68 23.25 2.46
N LYS A 320 2.82 23.92 2.24
CA LYS A 320 2.96 24.96 1.21
C LYS A 320 2.77 24.39 -0.20
N GLU A 321 3.32 23.19 -0.48
CA GLU A 321 3.16 22.49 -1.75
C GLU A 321 1.72 22.09 -2.04
N LEU A 322 1.03 21.48 -1.04
CA LEU A 322 -0.37 21.09 -1.17
C LEU A 322 -1.29 22.29 -1.34
N GLY A 323 -1.03 23.37 -0.59
CA GLY A 323 -1.75 24.63 -0.74
C GLY A 323 -1.55 25.24 -2.14
N PHE A 324 -0.32 25.26 -2.64
CA PHE A 324 -0.05 25.72 -4.00
C PHE A 324 -0.83 24.94 -5.05
N ALA A 325 -0.83 23.62 -4.96
CA ALA A 325 -1.54 22.74 -5.89
C ALA A 325 -3.06 22.97 -5.86
N HIS A 326 -3.63 23.16 -4.67
CA HIS A 326 -5.04 23.50 -4.48
C HIS A 326 -5.40 24.85 -5.11
N TYR A 327 -4.65 25.91 -4.75
CA TYR A 327 -4.96 27.26 -5.20
C TYR A 327 -4.66 27.44 -6.70
N HIS A 328 -3.63 26.78 -7.24
CA HIS A 328 -3.43 26.77 -8.70
C HIS A 328 -4.69 26.33 -9.42
N ARG A 329 -5.30 25.23 -8.99
CA ARG A 329 -6.54 24.73 -9.60
C ARG A 329 -7.74 25.65 -9.34
N LEU A 330 -7.87 26.16 -8.12
CA LEU A 330 -8.96 27.08 -7.80
C LEU A 330 -8.91 28.34 -8.69
N PHE A 331 -7.75 28.96 -8.83
CA PHE A 331 -7.59 30.19 -9.59
C PHE A 331 -7.66 29.99 -11.10
N THR A 332 -7.15 28.89 -11.63
CA THR A 332 -7.13 28.62 -13.07
C THR A 332 -8.42 28.04 -13.60
N ALA A 333 -9.10 27.17 -12.85
CA ALA A 333 -10.35 26.56 -13.27
C ALA A 333 -11.60 27.32 -12.81
N HIS A 334 -11.53 28.03 -11.68
CA HIS A 334 -12.66 28.71 -11.06
C HIS A 334 -12.36 30.19 -10.71
N PRO A 335 -11.90 31.01 -11.68
CA PRO A 335 -11.46 32.39 -11.40
C PRO A 335 -12.53 33.26 -10.79
N GLY A 336 -13.81 32.98 -11.04
CA GLY A 336 -14.93 33.69 -10.42
C GLY A 336 -15.10 33.49 -8.90
N ARG A 337 -14.36 32.55 -8.31
CA ARG A 337 -14.34 32.27 -6.86
C ARG A 337 -13.16 32.93 -6.14
N THR A 338 -12.37 33.72 -6.86
CA THR A 338 -11.14 34.36 -6.36
C THR A 338 -11.21 35.90 -6.53
N ALA A 339 -10.52 36.64 -5.68
CA ALA A 339 -10.54 38.10 -5.62
C ALA A 339 -9.30 38.76 -6.25
N MET A 340 -8.38 37.98 -6.82
CA MET A 340 -7.19 38.50 -7.54
C MET A 340 -6.76 37.55 -8.66
N ALA A 341 -5.84 37.98 -9.53
CA ALA A 341 -5.30 37.14 -10.59
C ALA A 341 -4.32 36.10 -10.05
N TRP A 342 -4.20 34.95 -10.73
CA TRP A 342 -3.28 33.87 -10.34
C TRP A 342 -1.84 34.35 -10.22
N ALA A 343 -1.33 35.09 -11.20
CA ALA A 343 0.05 35.56 -11.20
C ALA A 343 0.41 36.39 -9.96
N ASP A 344 -0.49 37.30 -9.55
CA ASP A 344 -0.30 38.13 -8.36
C ASP A 344 -0.39 37.30 -7.06
N PHE A 345 -1.25 36.29 -7.05
CA PHE A 345 -1.38 35.38 -5.92
C PHE A 345 -0.15 34.48 -5.80
N GLU A 346 0.31 33.88 -6.90
CA GLU A 346 1.46 32.98 -6.93
C GLU A 346 2.71 33.66 -6.41
N GLU A 347 3.02 34.88 -6.89
CA GLU A 347 4.18 35.66 -6.46
C GLU A 347 4.17 35.90 -4.94
N LYS A 348 3.04 36.38 -4.43
CA LYS A 348 2.85 36.66 -2.99
C LYS A 348 2.90 35.38 -2.15
N TYR A 349 2.24 34.31 -2.63
CA TYR A 349 2.21 33.03 -1.94
C TYR A 349 3.61 32.40 -1.84
N ALA A 350 4.42 32.54 -2.89
CA ALA A 350 5.79 32.03 -2.91
C ALA A 350 6.67 32.75 -1.88
N ALA A 351 6.54 34.06 -1.76
CA ALA A 351 7.35 34.89 -0.86
C ALA A 351 6.90 34.82 0.62
N ALA A 352 5.60 34.56 0.87
CA ALA A 352 4.99 34.66 2.18
C ALA A 352 5.41 33.56 3.16
N ASP A 353 5.54 33.91 4.44
CA ASP A 353 5.58 32.96 5.55
C ASP A 353 4.20 32.35 5.83
N ALA A 354 4.08 31.48 6.84
CA ALA A 354 2.81 30.79 7.13
C ALA A 354 1.70 31.75 7.59
N GLY A 355 2.03 32.76 8.38
CA GLY A 355 1.07 33.76 8.84
C GLY A 355 0.61 34.67 7.72
N GLU A 356 1.54 35.16 6.92
CA GLU A 356 1.27 36.01 5.73
C GLU A 356 0.45 35.25 4.68
N ARG A 357 0.72 33.93 4.47
CA ARG A 357 -0.09 33.09 3.58
C ARG A 357 -1.54 32.99 4.06
N ALA A 358 -1.78 32.84 5.36
CA ALA A 358 -3.15 32.77 5.91
C ALA A 358 -3.92 34.06 5.61
N VAL A 359 -3.29 35.23 5.79
CA VAL A 359 -3.88 36.54 5.47
C VAL A 359 -4.12 36.69 3.97
N LEU A 360 -3.14 36.32 3.14
CA LEU A 360 -3.25 36.35 1.68
C LEU A 360 -4.42 35.50 1.19
N VAL A 361 -4.50 34.25 1.67
CA VAL A 361 -5.59 33.32 1.31
C VAL A 361 -6.95 33.88 1.72
N ALA A 362 -7.06 34.42 2.94
CA ALA A 362 -8.32 34.99 3.42
C ALA A 362 -8.80 36.19 2.55
N SER A 363 -7.87 36.97 2.00
CA SER A 363 -8.20 38.11 1.11
C SER A 363 -8.44 37.70 -0.34
N ALA A 364 -7.73 36.68 -0.83
CA ALA A 364 -7.77 36.22 -2.23
C ALA A 364 -8.88 35.22 -2.52
N VAL A 365 -9.31 34.46 -1.50
CA VAL A 365 -10.37 33.44 -1.57
C VAL A 365 -11.47 33.81 -0.60
N PRO A 366 -12.50 34.55 -1.07
CA PRO A 366 -13.55 35.11 -0.21
C PRO A 366 -14.35 34.05 0.54
N ASP A 367 -14.75 32.97 -0.16
CA ASP A 367 -15.50 31.88 0.46
C ASP A 367 -14.58 31.00 1.33
N PRO A 368 -14.84 30.89 2.65
CA PRO A 368 -14.09 29.98 3.52
C PRO A 368 -14.15 28.53 3.09
N ALA A 369 -15.22 28.08 2.40
CA ALA A 369 -15.36 26.70 1.92
C ALA A 369 -14.34 26.34 0.81
N ASP A 370 -13.77 27.34 0.12
CA ASP A 370 -12.75 27.17 -0.91
C ASP A 370 -11.33 27.26 -0.36
N ARG A 371 -11.17 27.53 0.93
CA ARG A 371 -9.86 27.59 1.59
C ARG A 371 -9.44 26.22 2.07
N LEU A 372 -8.21 25.82 1.73
CA LEU A 372 -7.66 24.54 2.16
C LEU A 372 -7.34 24.56 3.65
N ASP A 373 -7.97 23.67 4.42
CA ASP A 373 -7.67 23.39 5.82
C ASP A 373 -7.27 21.92 5.98
N LEU A 374 -5.95 21.66 5.94
CA LEU A 374 -5.42 20.31 6.06
C LEU A 374 -5.65 19.68 7.44
N ALA A 375 -5.78 20.49 8.49
CA ALA A 375 -6.05 20.00 9.84
C ALA A 375 -7.51 19.53 9.98
N ALA A 376 -8.45 20.27 9.42
CA ALA A 376 -9.85 19.87 9.36
C ALA A 376 -10.04 18.65 8.45
N LEU A 377 -9.32 18.57 7.33
CA LEU A 377 -9.33 17.38 6.46
C LEU A 377 -8.80 16.13 7.18
N ASP A 378 -7.71 16.24 7.97
CA ASP A 378 -7.18 15.08 8.72
C ASP A 378 -8.11 14.63 9.85
N ARG A 379 -8.81 15.57 10.50
CA ARG A 379 -9.60 15.32 11.70
C ARG A 379 -10.96 16.04 11.66
N PRO A 380 -11.87 15.64 10.75
CA PRO A 380 -13.12 16.39 10.53
C PRO A 380 -14.06 16.43 11.74
N LEU A 381 -13.96 15.47 12.66
CA LEU A 381 -14.74 15.41 13.89
C LEU A 381 -14.00 15.91 15.14
N ARG A 382 -12.83 16.56 14.98
CA ARG A 382 -12.08 17.08 16.13
C ARG A 382 -12.89 18.15 16.87
N GLY A 383 -13.20 17.89 18.15
CA GLY A 383 -13.97 18.81 18.98
C GLY A 383 -15.47 18.87 18.69
N VAL A 384 -15.95 18.15 17.69
CA VAL A 384 -17.39 18.03 17.37
C VAL A 384 -18.05 17.10 18.38
N ARG A 385 -19.21 17.52 18.89
CA ARG A 385 -20.03 16.74 19.82
C ARG A 385 -21.47 16.78 19.37
N TYR A 386 -22.14 15.64 19.46
CA TYR A 386 -23.56 15.50 19.18
C TYR A 386 -24.31 15.22 20.47
N ALA A 387 -25.53 15.73 20.58
CA ALA A 387 -26.36 15.57 21.77
C ALA A 387 -26.95 14.15 21.89
N SER A 388 -27.11 13.45 20.76
CA SER A 388 -27.65 12.10 20.73
C SER A 388 -26.98 11.23 19.68
N HIS A 389 -27.13 9.91 19.84
CA HIS A 389 -26.67 8.93 18.84
C HIS A 389 -27.39 9.13 17.51
N GLU A 390 -28.69 9.40 17.50
CA GLU A 390 -29.48 9.62 16.29
C GLU A 390 -29.01 10.85 15.50
N GLU A 391 -28.77 11.96 16.19
CA GLU A 391 -28.21 13.17 15.59
C GLU A 391 -26.84 12.91 14.97
N PHE A 392 -25.98 12.14 15.65
CA PHE A 392 -24.68 11.75 15.13
C PHE A 392 -24.81 10.87 13.87
N GLN A 393 -25.70 9.84 13.87
CA GLN A 393 -25.93 9.02 12.68
C GLN A 393 -26.36 9.86 11.48
N ALA A 394 -27.26 10.81 11.67
CA ALA A 394 -27.70 11.73 10.61
C ALA A 394 -26.57 12.64 10.14
N GLY A 395 -25.82 13.24 11.08
CA GLY A 395 -24.69 14.12 10.78
C GLY A 395 -23.59 13.40 10.00
N LEU A 396 -23.24 12.16 10.38
CA LEU A 396 -22.20 11.42 9.67
C LEU A 396 -22.66 10.96 8.28
N ARG A 397 -23.92 10.55 8.12
CA ARG A 397 -24.48 10.30 6.76
C ARG A 397 -24.39 11.54 5.90
N GLY A 398 -24.72 12.73 6.45
CA GLY A 398 -24.55 14.01 5.76
C GLY A 398 -23.11 14.30 5.35
N HIS A 399 -22.16 14.03 6.24
CA HIS A 399 -20.73 14.19 5.95
C HIS A 399 -20.27 13.29 4.78
N VAL A 400 -20.65 12.00 4.79
CA VAL A 400 -20.29 11.06 3.70
C VAL A 400 -20.96 11.44 2.39
N ALA A 401 -22.23 11.89 2.42
CA ALA A 401 -22.95 12.36 1.22
C ALA A 401 -22.30 13.63 0.64
N ALA A 402 -21.86 14.56 1.48
CA ALA A 402 -21.16 15.77 1.07
C ALA A 402 -19.79 15.44 0.45
N ASP A 403 -19.04 14.49 1.02
CA ASP A 403 -17.78 14.01 0.44
C ASP A 403 -18.01 13.40 -0.95
N LEU A 404 -19.02 12.53 -1.08
CA LEU A 404 -19.39 11.95 -2.37
C LEU A 404 -19.74 13.00 -3.42
N ALA A 405 -20.58 13.97 -3.06
CA ALA A 405 -20.97 15.05 -3.97
C ALA A 405 -19.73 15.82 -4.42
N ARG A 406 -18.91 16.27 -3.47
CA ARG A 406 -17.67 17.01 -3.73
C ARG A 406 -16.69 16.25 -4.62
N ARG A 407 -16.53 14.94 -4.40
CA ARG A 407 -15.58 14.09 -5.14
C ARG A 407 -16.08 13.65 -6.53
N HIS A 408 -17.34 13.95 -6.89
CA HIS A 408 -17.92 13.62 -8.19
C HIS A 408 -18.42 14.86 -8.97
N ASP A 409 -18.19 16.07 -8.45
CA ASP A 409 -18.51 17.35 -9.08
C ASP A 409 -17.21 18.12 -9.39
N ASP A 410 -16.93 18.36 -10.66
CA ASP A 410 -15.70 19.01 -11.14
C ASP A 410 -15.59 20.50 -10.72
N SER A 411 -16.67 21.10 -10.25
CA SER A 411 -16.64 22.43 -9.60
C SER A 411 -15.74 22.46 -8.37
N PHE A 412 -15.41 21.28 -7.79
CA PHE A 412 -14.46 21.09 -6.72
C PHE A 412 -13.08 20.59 -7.19
N SER A 413 -12.68 20.87 -8.45
CA SER A 413 -11.42 20.38 -9.02
C SER A 413 -10.14 20.83 -8.30
N ALA A 414 -10.24 21.79 -7.36
CA ALA A 414 -9.18 22.13 -6.42
C ALA A 414 -8.74 20.91 -5.56
N ASP A 415 -9.66 19.98 -5.27
CA ASP A 415 -9.34 18.71 -4.57
C ASP A 415 -8.45 17.79 -5.41
N LEU A 416 -8.62 17.79 -6.74
CA LEU A 416 -7.74 17.09 -7.66
C LEU A 416 -6.34 17.72 -7.67
N GLY A 417 -6.24 19.05 -7.51
CA GLY A 417 -4.98 19.75 -7.28
C GLY A 417 -4.26 19.22 -6.04
N VAL A 418 -4.96 19.09 -4.91
CA VAL A 418 -4.41 18.50 -3.67
C VAL A 418 -3.95 17.06 -3.92
N PHE A 419 -4.71 16.26 -4.65
CA PHE A 419 -4.34 14.88 -4.98
C PHE A 419 -3.03 14.80 -5.78
N PHE A 420 -2.83 15.65 -6.79
CA PHE A 420 -1.56 15.73 -7.51
C PHE A 420 -0.42 16.22 -6.61
N GLY A 421 -0.69 17.19 -5.72
CA GLY A 421 0.26 17.62 -4.70
C GLY A 421 0.69 16.47 -3.79
N LEU A 422 -0.25 15.65 -3.32
CA LEU A 422 0.04 14.47 -2.50
C LEU A 422 0.94 13.46 -3.23
N LEU A 423 0.69 13.21 -4.52
CA LEU A 423 1.53 12.31 -5.33
C LEU A 423 2.94 12.85 -5.52
N SER A 424 3.09 14.16 -5.82
CA SER A 424 4.37 14.84 -5.95
C SER A 424 5.18 14.77 -4.66
N VAL A 425 4.56 15.15 -3.53
CA VAL A 425 5.16 15.11 -2.19
C VAL A 425 5.57 13.70 -1.81
N TYR A 426 4.72 12.70 -2.06
CA TYR A 426 5.02 11.31 -1.75
C TYR A 426 6.29 10.82 -2.44
N GLY A 427 6.47 11.18 -3.72
CA GLY A 427 7.69 10.85 -4.47
C GLY A 427 8.95 11.44 -3.86
N GLN A 428 8.88 12.63 -3.23
CA GLN A 428 10.00 13.26 -2.55
C GLN A 428 10.24 12.67 -1.15
N LEU A 429 9.17 12.39 -0.40
CA LEU A 429 9.26 11.83 0.95
C LEU A 429 9.90 10.43 0.97
N ILE A 430 9.70 9.62 -0.08
CA ILE A 430 10.39 8.33 -0.22
C ILE A 430 11.92 8.53 -0.17
N ARG A 431 12.45 9.63 -0.70
CA ARG A 431 13.90 9.93 -0.69
C ARG A 431 14.41 10.30 0.71
N LEU A 432 13.57 10.91 1.54
CA LEU A 432 13.92 11.24 2.94
C LEU A 432 13.96 10.00 3.85
N GLY A 433 13.32 8.90 3.45
CA GLY A 433 13.23 7.68 4.24
C GLY A 433 12.11 7.74 5.28
N ASP A 434 12.43 7.69 6.57
CA ASP A 434 11.42 7.69 7.63
C ASP A 434 10.76 9.06 7.80
N VAL A 435 9.46 9.11 7.57
CA VAL A 435 8.63 10.31 7.76
C VAL A 435 7.51 10.10 8.78
N GLY A 436 7.56 8.98 9.50
CA GLY A 436 6.61 8.61 10.54
C GLY A 436 5.26 8.09 10.03
N THR A 437 4.57 7.37 10.89
CA THR A 437 3.31 6.68 10.57
C THR A 437 2.14 7.64 10.29
N TRP A 438 2.19 8.87 10.86
CA TRP A 438 1.13 9.85 10.65
C TRP A 438 0.95 10.23 9.19
N TRP A 439 2.06 10.48 8.47
CA TRP A 439 2.00 10.85 7.05
C TRP A 439 1.34 9.76 6.21
N HIS A 440 1.72 8.51 6.40
CA HIS A 440 1.13 7.39 5.66
C HIS A 440 -0.37 7.26 5.91
N GLY A 441 -0.80 7.47 7.15
CA GLY A 441 -2.22 7.49 7.51
C GLY A 441 -2.97 8.69 6.92
N PHE A 442 -2.35 9.86 6.84
CA PHE A 442 -2.91 11.06 6.21
C PHE A 442 -3.03 10.90 4.70
N PHE A 443 -1.95 10.47 4.03
CA PHE A 443 -1.96 10.20 2.60
C PHE A 443 -3.02 9.16 2.23
N SER A 444 -3.07 8.04 2.93
CA SER A 444 -4.04 6.98 2.65
C SER A 444 -5.48 7.46 2.85
N PHE A 445 -5.73 8.26 3.85
CA PHE A 445 -7.05 8.81 4.13
C PHE A 445 -7.58 9.70 2.99
N LEU A 446 -6.73 10.54 2.42
CA LEU A 446 -7.10 11.49 1.36
C LEU A 446 -7.04 10.89 -0.05
N ALA A 447 -6.04 10.03 -0.33
CA ALA A 447 -5.72 9.59 -1.68
C ALA A 447 -6.06 8.12 -1.97
N SER A 448 -6.18 7.27 -0.93
CA SER A 448 -6.34 5.82 -1.08
C SER A 448 -7.72 5.32 -0.66
N GLY A 449 -8.75 6.15 -0.78
CA GLY A 449 -10.09 5.79 -0.36
C GLY A 449 -10.82 4.81 -1.29
N PRO A 450 -12.04 4.42 -0.91
CA PRO A 450 -12.85 3.48 -1.67
C PRO A 450 -13.46 4.11 -2.92
N PRO A 451 -13.90 3.30 -3.90
CA PRO A 451 -14.76 3.74 -4.99
C PRO A 451 -16.03 4.43 -4.47
N GLY A 452 -16.51 5.47 -5.17
CA GLY A 452 -17.74 6.18 -4.81
C GLY A 452 -18.97 5.27 -4.63
N PRO A 453 -19.20 4.25 -5.49
CA PRO A 453 -20.27 3.27 -5.28
C PRO A 453 -20.23 2.57 -3.91
N ARG A 454 -19.04 2.30 -3.34
CA ARG A 454 -18.92 1.69 -2.00
C ARG A 454 -19.40 2.60 -0.89
N LEU A 455 -19.19 3.93 -1.01
CA LEU A 455 -19.73 4.88 -0.04
C LEU A 455 -21.26 5.09 -0.20
N ARG A 456 -21.79 5.00 -1.42
CA ARG A 456 -23.28 4.95 -1.61
C ARG A 456 -23.89 3.72 -0.95
N GLN A 457 -23.25 2.56 -1.08
CA GLN A 457 -23.65 1.32 -0.40
C GLN A 457 -23.58 1.48 1.13
N LEU A 458 -22.52 2.09 1.66
CA LEU A 458 -22.36 2.39 3.09
C LEU A 458 -23.51 3.26 3.61
N LEU A 459 -23.93 4.31 2.88
CA LEU A 459 -25.06 5.15 3.23
C LEU A 459 -26.37 4.35 3.28
N ALA A 460 -26.61 3.48 2.29
CA ALA A 460 -27.79 2.62 2.25
C ALA A 460 -27.84 1.65 3.44
N LEU A 461 -26.72 1.05 3.81
CA LEU A 461 -26.59 0.16 4.98
C LEU A 461 -26.84 0.90 6.28
N SER A 462 -26.35 2.14 6.40
CA SER A 462 -26.62 2.97 7.58
C SER A 462 -28.10 3.35 7.70
N ARG A 463 -28.77 3.67 6.58
CA ARG A 463 -30.22 3.93 6.58
C ARG A 463 -31.04 2.69 6.94
N ALA A 464 -30.59 1.51 6.54
CA ALA A 464 -31.22 0.25 6.85
C ALA A 464 -30.94 -0.26 8.30
N GLY A 465 -30.11 0.45 9.08
CA GLY A 465 -29.76 0.07 10.45
C GLY A 465 -28.79 -1.11 10.57
N VAL A 466 -28.26 -1.62 9.46
CA VAL A 466 -27.25 -2.68 9.44
C VAL A 466 -25.88 -2.15 9.85
N LEU A 467 -25.62 -0.87 9.55
CA LEU A 467 -24.39 -0.17 9.90
C LEU A 467 -24.69 1.06 10.75
N ASN A 468 -24.02 1.16 11.90
CA ASN A 468 -24.10 2.27 12.84
C ASN A 468 -22.70 2.83 13.11
N PHE A 469 -22.59 4.10 13.42
CA PHE A 469 -21.34 4.79 13.68
C PHE A 469 -21.14 5.02 15.19
N VAL A 470 -19.93 4.76 15.69
CA VAL A 470 -19.57 5.01 17.09
C VAL A 470 -18.96 6.41 17.27
N GLY A 471 -18.09 6.83 16.34
CA GLY A 471 -17.51 8.17 16.34
C GLY A 471 -15.99 8.20 16.25
N ALA A 472 -15.45 9.43 16.44
CA ALA A 472 -14.00 9.65 16.47
C ALA A 472 -13.39 9.23 17.81
N ASP A 473 -12.08 8.94 17.78
CA ASP A 473 -11.31 8.49 18.94
C ASP A 473 -12.03 7.36 19.72
N MET A 474 -12.57 6.39 18.97
CA MET A 474 -13.26 5.22 19.52
C MET A 474 -12.36 4.49 20.50
N ALA A 475 -12.81 4.42 21.74
CA ALA A 475 -12.23 3.60 22.80
C ALA A 475 -12.99 2.28 22.94
N VAL A 476 -12.27 1.19 23.14
CA VAL A 476 -12.85 -0.13 23.43
C VAL A 476 -12.33 -0.61 24.77
N THR A 477 -13.22 -1.02 25.64
CA THR A 477 -12.92 -1.69 26.91
C THR A 477 -13.48 -3.10 26.92
N ALA A 478 -12.83 -3.99 27.68
CA ALA A 478 -13.20 -5.38 27.84
C ALA A 478 -13.52 -5.62 29.33
N GLU A 479 -14.80 -5.56 29.69
CA GLU A 479 -15.28 -5.66 31.06
C GLU A 479 -16.69 -6.26 31.15
N GLY A 480 -17.05 -6.84 32.27
CA GLY A 480 -18.40 -7.37 32.51
C GLY A 480 -18.81 -8.51 31.56
N GLY A 481 -17.86 -9.22 30.92
CA GLY A 481 -18.13 -10.30 29.97
C GLY A 481 -18.56 -9.83 28.57
N VAL A 482 -18.31 -8.57 28.21
CA VAL A 482 -18.58 -7.98 26.90
C VAL A 482 -17.45 -7.06 26.47
N PHE A 483 -17.42 -6.69 25.21
CA PHE A 483 -16.67 -5.52 24.71
C PHE A 483 -17.59 -4.29 24.72
N ARG A 484 -17.08 -3.15 25.15
CA ARG A 484 -17.82 -1.89 25.17
C ARG A 484 -17.05 -0.82 24.38
N ALA A 485 -17.73 -0.20 23.43
CA ALA A 485 -17.19 0.90 22.64
C ALA A 485 -17.84 2.22 23.03
N SER A 486 -17.03 3.29 23.08
CA SER A 486 -17.50 4.66 23.32
C SER A 486 -16.67 5.65 22.49
N SER A 487 -17.16 6.87 22.35
CA SER A 487 -16.48 7.96 21.65
C SER A 487 -16.81 9.31 22.30
N PRO A 488 -15.86 10.25 22.41
CA PRO A 488 -16.13 11.61 22.85
C PRO A 488 -17.04 12.40 21.89
N THR A 489 -17.25 11.91 20.66
CA THR A 489 -18.16 12.49 19.66
C THR A 489 -19.62 12.46 20.14
N VAL A 490 -20.01 11.41 20.89
CA VAL A 490 -21.35 11.32 21.51
C VAL A 490 -21.16 11.01 23.00
N PRO A 491 -20.96 12.03 23.83
CA PRO A 491 -20.65 11.85 25.26
C PRO A 491 -21.74 11.07 25.98
N GLY A 492 -21.35 10.08 26.79
CA GLY A 492 -22.25 9.24 27.56
C GLY A 492 -22.91 8.10 26.79
N ALA A 493 -22.77 8.04 25.47
CA ALA A 493 -23.23 6.90 24.68
C ALA A 493 -22.16 5.79 24.66
N SER A 494 -22.59 4.56 24.77
CA SER A 494 -21.75 3.37 24.60
C SER A 494 -22.51 2.23 23.95
N VAL A 495 -21.80 1.34 23.29
CA VAL A 495 -22.34 0.14 22.65
C VAL A 495 -21.62 -1.08 23.21
N GLU A 496 -22.39 -2.08 23.62
CA GLU A 496 -21.87 -3.37 24.07
C GLU A 496 -22.06 -4.44 23.00
N ALA A 497 -21.07 -5.30 22.84
CA ALA A 497 -21.15 -6.42 21.92
C ALA A 497 -20.33 -7.61 22.42
N ARG A 498 -20.68 -8.80 21.91
CA ARG A 498 -19.92 -10.03 22.14
C ARG A 498 -18.83 -10.26 21.09
N ALA A 499 -18.77 -9.42 20.06
CA ALA A 499 -17.78 -9.52 18.99
C ALA A 499 -17.07 -8.18 18.77
N LEU A 500 -15.75 -8.23 18.61
CA LEU A 500 -14.88 -7.12 18.25
C LEU A 500 -14.03 -7.51 17.03
N VAL A 501 -14.04 -6.68 15.99
CA VAL A 501 -13.25 -6.87 14.78
C VAL A 501 -12.29 -5.69 14.60
N GLU A 502 -11.00 -5.96 14.44
CA GLU A 502 -9.97 -4.99 14.06
C GLU A 502 -9.90 -4.89 12.54
N ALA A 503 -10.66 -3.98 11.94
CA ALA A 503 -10.72 -3.80 10.49
C ALA A 503 -9.50 -3.02 9.96
N ARG A 504 -8.31 -3.58 10.15
CA ARG A 504 -7.02 -3.04 9.72
C ARG A 504 -6.05 -4.17 9.39
N LEU A 505 -5.07 -3.88 8.53
CA LEU A 505 -4.01 -4.83 8.24
C LEU A 505 -3.07 -5.00 9.44
N PRO A 506 -2.41 -6.18 9.56
CA PRO A 506 -1.30 -6.34 10.50
C PRO A 506 -0.20 -5.29 10.25
N GLU A 507 0.43 -4.82 11.31
CA GLU A 507 1.59 -3.93 11.22
C GLU A 507 2.87 -4.78 11.22
N PRO A 508 3.53 -4.93 10.06
CA PRO A 508 4.71 -5.76 9.94
C PRO A 508 5.94 -5.04 10.52
N THR A 509 6.25 -5.27 11.79
CA THR A 509 7.60 -5.03 12.28
C THR A 509 8.37 -6.35 12.22
N VAL A 510 9.67 -6.29 11.90
CA VAL A 510 10.52 -7.50 11.79
C VAL A 510 10.50 -8.28 13.11
N ALA A 511 10.56 -7.57 14.24
CA ALA A 511 10.53 -8.18 15.58
C ALA A 511 9.21 -8.93 15.88
N ARG A 512 8.09 -8.58 15.22
CA ARG A 512 6.77 -9.19 15.44
C ARG A 512 6.25 -9.96 14.23
N VAL A 513 7.10 -10.21 13.22
CA VAL A 513 6.68 -10.97 12.04
C VAL A 513 6.37 -12.43 12.40
N ARG A 514 5.27 -12.96 11.87
CA ARG A 514 4.91 -14.38 12.00
C ARG A 514 5.59 -15.26 10.94
N ASP A 515 6.17 -14.66 9.92
CA ASP A 515 6.90 -15.38 8.88
C ASP A 515 8.16 -16.02 9.46
N GLY A 516 8.23 -17.35 9.45
CA GLY A 516 9.31 -18.11 10.08
C GLY A 516 10.67 -17.86 9.45
N LEU A 517 10.72 -17.58 8.14
CA LEU A 517 11.96 -17.28 7.42
C LEU A 517 12.54 -15.93 7.85
N LEU A 518 11.72 -14.87 7.93
CA LEU A 518 12.21 -13.57 8.38
C LEU A 518 12.59 -13.57 9.86
N ARG A 519 11.83 -14.28 10.69
CA ARG A 519 12.17 -14.43 12.11
C ARG A 519 13.52 -15.12 12.28
N GLU A 520 13.75 -16.23 11.58
CA GLU A 520 15.02 -16.95 11.63
C GLU A 520 16.19 -16.09 11.12
N LEU A 521 15.98 -15.32 10.05
CA LEU A 521 17.00 -14.38 9.58
C LEU A 521 17.27 -13.25 10.58
N TYR A 522 16.27 -12.75 11.28
CA TYR A 522 16.43 -11.73 12.31
C TYR A 522 17.17 -12.27 13.53
N ASP A 523 16.77 -13.44 14.03
CA ASP A 523 17.39 -14.09 15.18
C ASP A 523 18.85 -14.49 14.90
N ALA A 524 19.15 -14.88 13.65
CA ALA A 524 20.50 -15.19 13.18
C ALA A 524 21.32 -13.93 12.78
N GLU A 525 20.81 -12.72 13.03
CA GLU A 525 21.43 -11.44 12.67
C GLU A 525 21.71 -11.28 11.16
N GLY A 526 20.99 -12.03 10.34
CA GLY A 526 21.10 -11.99 8.88
C GLY A 526 20.35 -10.83 8.21
N ILE A 527 19.53 -10.12 8.98
CA ILE A 527 18.83 -8.87 8.62
C ILE A 527 18.86 -7.92 9.81
N VAL A 528 18.71 -6.63 9.55
CA VAL A 528 18.65 -5.56 10.55
C VAL A 528 17.33 -4.85 10.46
N GLU A 529 16.77 -4.53 11.62
CA GLU A 529 15.55 -3.76 11.76
C GLU A 529 15.88 -2.25 11.82
N THR A 530 15.14 -1.45 11.06
CA THR A 530 15.19 0.02 11.19
C THR A 530 14.42 0.48 12.43
N ALA A 531 14.53 1.77 12.78
CA ALA A 531 13.77 2.36 13.89
C ALA A 531 12.25 2.18 13.75
N GLU A 532 11.75 1.96 12.53
CA GLU A 532 10.34 1.74 12.20
C GLU A 532 9.94 0.27 12.16
N GLY A 533 10.85 -0.63 12.49
CA GLY A 533 10.57 -2.05 12.47
C GLY A 533 10.62 -2.71 11.09
N LEU A 534 11.24 -2.09 10.10
CA LEU A 534 11.33 -2.60 8.73
C LEU A 534 12.71 -3.23 8.46
N VAL A 535 12.81 -4.12 7.47
CA VAL A 535 14.10 -4.66 7.03
C VAL A 535 14.92 -3.57 6.37
N ALA A 536 16.14 -3.34 6.88
CA ALA A 536 17.08 -2.37 6.32
C ALA A 536 17.67 -2.90 5.01
N VAL A 537 17.53 -2.12 3.94
CA VAL A 537 18.12 -2.40 2.63
C VAL A 537 18.86 -1.19 2.08
N ASP A 538 19.85 -1.45 1.23
CA ASP A 538 20.53 -0.42 0.44
C ASP A 538 19.53 0.20 -0.55
N PRO A 539 19.30 1.50 -0.52
CA PRO A 539 18.35 2.16 -1.42
C PRO A 539 18.80 2.11 -2.90
N ALA A 540 20.08 1.86 -3.16
CA ALA A 540 20.62 1.84 -4.53
C ALA A 540 20.14 0.61 -5.31
N ASP A 541 20.10 -0.58 -4.67
CA ASP A 541 19.82 -1.84 -5.37
C ASP A 541 18.94 -2.84 -4.58
N GLY A 542 18.63 -2.56 -3.32
CA GLY A 542 17.80 -3.42 -2.48
C GLY A 542 18.57 -4.53 -1.76
N ARG A 543 19.92 -4.49 -1.72
CA ARG A 543 20.68 -5.44 -0.91
C ARG A 543 20.42 -5.28 0.57
N VAL A 544 20.26 -6.39 1.26
CA VAL A 544 20.04 -6.41 2.72
C VAL A 544 21.26 -5.85 3.44
N LEU A 545 21.08 -4.96 4.41
CA LEU A 545 22.16 -4.39 5.20
C LEU A 545 22.46 -5.23 6.44
N ASP A 546 23.75 -5.32 6.80
CA ASP A 546 24.20 -5.84 8.10
C ASP A 546 24.16 -4.75 9.19
N ARG A 547 24.51 -5.12 10.44
CA ARG A 547 24.56 -4.19 11.58
C ARG A 547 25.57 -3.04 11.41
N ALA A 548 26.54 -3.18 10.54
CA ALA A 548 27.51 -2.13 10.22
C ALA A 548 27.06 -1.27 9.02
N GLY A 549 25.84 -1.47 8.52
CA GLY A 549 25.30 -0.78 7.36
C GLY A 549 25.92 -1.23 6.03
N ARG A 550 26.57 -2.39 5.99
CA ARG A 550 27.19 -2.92 4.76
C ARG A 550 26.20 -3.79 3.99
N PRO A 551 26.08 -3.60 2.66
CA PRO A 551 25.22 -4.43 1.83
C PRO A 551 25.71 -5.89 1.77
N HIS A 552 24.79 -6.83 1.97
CA HIS A 552 25.08 -8.26 1.81
C HIS A 552 25.30 -8.59 0.34
N PRO A 553 26.43 -9.22 -0.06
CA PRO A 553 26.75 -9.38 -1.48
C PRO A 553 25.76 -10.26 -2.25
N ARG A 554 24.99 -11.12 -1.59
CA ARG A 554 24.16 -12.16 -2.20
C ARG A 554 22.70 -12.16 -1.79
N ARG A 555 22.24 -11.23 -0.94
CA ARG A 555 20.85 -11.19 -0.47
C ARG A 555 20.23 -9.83 -0.72
N PHE A 556 19.03 -9.85 -1.29
CA PHE A 556 18.20 -8.67 -1.59
C PHE A 556 16.84 -8.81 -0.92
N ALA A 557 16.20 -7.71 -0.60
CA ALA A 557 14.83 -7.70 -0.12
C ALA A 557 14.03 -6.56 -0.76
N LEU A 558 12.84 -6.88 -1.28
CA LEU A 558 11.98 -5.98 -2.03
C LEU A 558 10.54 -6.06 -1.50
N GLY A 559 9.93 -4.94 -1.25
CA GLY A 559 8.51 -4.89 -0.90
C GLY A 559 8.19 -4.00 0.30
N PRO A 560 6.93 -3.97 0.74
CA PRO A 560 6.44 -3.03 1.75
C PRO A 560 7.03 -3.24 3.16
N TYR A 561 7.63 -4.39 3.42
CA TYR A 561 8.27 -4.71 4.70
C TYR A 561 9.74 -4.25 4.78
N THR A 562 10.24 -3.54 3.76
CA THR A 562 11.58 -2.96 3.71
C THR A 562 11.52 -1.44 3.87
N ASN A 563 12.61 -0.81 4.30
CA ASN A 563 12.70 0.65 4.45
C ASN A 563 12.68 1.41 3.11
N SER A 564 12.79 0.73 1.98
CA SER A 564 12.59 1.35 0.67
C SER A 564 11.15 1.84 0.46
N ARG A 565 10.20 1.33 1.26
CA ARG A 565 8.78 1.72 1.30
C ARG A 565 8.15 1.93 -0.08
N THR A 566 8.53 1.11 -1.04
CA THR A 566 7.92 1.14 -2.36
C THR A 566 6.58 0.40 -2.27
N PRO A 567 5.45 1.10 -2.10
CA PRO A 567 4.20 0.49 -1.61
C PRO A 567 3.51 -0.37 -2.65
N GLY A 568 3.72 -0.10 -3.94
CA GLY A 568 3.06 -0.81 -5.02
C GLY A 568 4.02 -1.61 -5.87
N ALA A 569 3.55 -2.72 -6.43
CA ALA A 569 4.26 -3.47 -7.47
C ALA A 569 3.78 -3.07 -8.88
N PHE A 570 2.66 -2.37 -8.97
CA PHE A 570 2.08 -1.75 -10.16
C PHE A 570 1.78 -0.29 -9.85
N THR A 571 1.60 0.52 -10.86
CA THR A 571 1.43 1.96 -10.69
C THR A 571 0.47 2.53 -11.72
N ARG A 572 0.11 3.79 -11.55
CA ARG A 572 -0.57 4.58 -12.57
C ARG A 572 0.38 4.88 -13.72
N PRO A 573 -0.03 4.75 -14.98
CA PRO A 573 0.77 5.14 -16.13
C PRO A 573 1.27 6.59 -16.01
N ARG A 574 2.46 6.87 -16.50
CA ARG A 574 3.07 8.21 -16.56
C ARG A 574 3.21 8.93 -15.22
N THR A 575 3.50 8.16 -14.16
CA THR A 575 3.73 8.71 -12.81
C THR A 575 5.13 8.41 -12.27
N GLY A 576 6.05 7.94 -13.10
CA GLY A 576 7.44 7.70 -12.71
C GLY A 576 7.59 6.63 -11.64
N GLY A 577 6.82 5.54 -11.69
CA GLY A 577 6.65 4.53 -10.66
C GLY A 577 7.92 4.12 -9.92
N PRO A 578 8.05 4.37 -8.61
CA PRO A 578 9.29 4.09 -7.86
C PRO A 578 9.60 2.59 -7.78
N ALA A 579 8.58 1.72 -7.82
CA ALA A 579 8.76 0.27 -7.85
C ALA A 579 9.50 -0.21 -9.10
N PHE A 580 9.24 0.43 -10.23
CA PHE A 580 9.89 0.08 -11.50
C PHE A 580 11.37 0.45 -11.49
N ARG A 581 11.72 1.64 -10.97
CA ARG A 581 13.13 2.04 -10.78
C ARG A 581 13.87 1.08 -9.86
N GLN A 582 13.28 0.71 -8.74
CA GLN A 582 13.88 -0.22 -7.80
C GLN A 582 14.06 -1.62 -8.43
N ASN A 583 13.04 -2.12 -9.14
CA ASN A 583 13.15 -3.40 -9.84
C ASN A 583 14.26 -3.37 -10.90
N ASP A 584 14.39 -2.25 -11.63
CA ASP A 584 15.45 -2.09 -12.64
C ASP A 584 16.84 -2.08 -12.00
N ALA A 585 17.05 -1.29 -10.96
CA ALA A 585 18.32 -1.25 -10.24
C ALA A 585 18.71 -2.63 -9.66
N THR A 586 17.76 -3.32 -9.03
CA THR A 586 17.99 -4.68 -8.51
C THR A 586 18.28 -5.67 -9.64
N ALA A 587 17.52 -5.65 -10.74
CA ALA A 587 17.75 -6.54 -11.88
C ALA A 587 19.14 -6.37 -12.48
N ARG A 588 19.60 -5.13 -12.61
CA ARG A 588 20.93 -4.79 -13.14
C ARG A 588 22.03 -5.28 -12.19
N ALA A 589 21.88 -5.08 -10.88
CA ALA A 589 22.83 -5.60 -9.88
C ALA A 589 22.90 -7.14 -9.89
N VAL A 590 21.76 -7.82 -10.04
CA VAL A 590 21.67 -9.28 -10.18
C VAL A 590 22.40 -9.77 -11.43
N LEU A 591 22.12 -9.16 -12.59
CA LEU A 591 22.73 -9.55 -13.87
C LEU A 591 24.25 -9.32 -13.88
N ALA A 592 24.72 -8.19 -13.34
CA ALA A 592 26.14 -7.91 -13.20
C ALA A 592 26.82 -8.98 -12.32
N PHE A 593 26.24 -9.32 -11.16
CA PHE A 593 26.80 -10.35 -10.30
C PHE A 593 26.86 -11.73 -10.97
N LEU A 594 25.78 -12.15 -11.67
CA LEU A 594 25.74 -13.44 -12.36
C LEU A 594 26.74 -13.49 -13.53
N HIS A 595 26.94 -12.37 -14.23
CA HIS A 595 27.95 -12.23 -15.29
C HIS A 595 29.37 -12.41 -14.74
N ASP A 596 29.70 -11.70 -13.64
CA ASP A 596 31.02 -11.79 -13.00
C ASP A 596 31.32 -13.19 -12.47
N LEU A 597 30.29 -13.84 -11.89
CA LEU A 597 30.41 -15.19 -11.38
C LEU A 597 30.80 -16.21 -12.48
N GLU A 598 30.18 -16.11 -13.65
CA GLU A 598 30.43 -17.00 -14.78
C GLU A 598 31.80 -16.69 -15.43
N TYR A 599 32.17 -15.42 -15.54
CA TYR A 599 33.46 -15.00 -16.07
C TYR A 599 34.63 -15.53 -15.22
N HIS A 600 34.55 -15.45 -13.90
CA HIS A 600 35.56 -15.96 -12.99
C HIS A 600 35.59 -17.50 -12.89
N ALA A 601 34.51 -18.20 -13.26
CA ALA A 601 34.49 -19.67 -13.31
C ALA A 601 35.17 -20.24 -14.56
N VAL A 602 35.32 -19.43 -15.62
CA VAL A 602 35.95 -19.80 -16.91
C VAL A 602 37.40 -19.37 -16.98
N ALA A 603 37.84 -18.38 -16.19
CA ALA A 603 39.24 -17.94 -16.06
C ALA A 603 39.99 -18.80 -15.03
#